data_6cde2287b6fc4eac22ccad6adc6e1b98
#
_entry.id   6cde2287b6fc4eac22ccad6adc6e1b98
#
_cell.length_a   1.000
_cell.length_b   1.000
_cell.length_c   1.000
_cell.angle_alpha   90.00
_cell.angle_beta   90.00
_cell.angle_gamma   90.00
#
_symmetry.space_group_name_H-M   'P 1'
#
loop_
_entity.id
_entity.type
_entity.pdbx_description
1 polymer ?
#
loop_
_entity_poly.entity_id
_entity_poly.type
_entity_poly.pdbx_seq_one_letter_code
_entity_poly.pdbx_strand_id
1 'polypeptide(L)'
;MQYSNAEKLPYASGIDALYYFAQSGAFYDRLYEDIINQIEDKKAYFKSLNYQYADNDIIISINGIDVVYSGMGRDGFHWFNHEFFRSGFKDPEKAMNIHNIRIQLNAVGIYTIGLKPLIEYVNTKFLGEYTMRVFPITRIDVNMFIQHDFKYLKKEMILSKKQTHSANIGERSSGYELETYYVGKKPFLLRIYNKRKELQTASAIKQEIMRNYFGVNGLDIKEPIFNVEFEMHREYLKTFGIDTVDDALQRAESLFKQSCDLIKLIDVESISEKQLNSCNRKRADVLPIWEYIKENYSITEFMQIDTPLEKVEKISFRFSLQDAEKSIKKVITRLIIHQNEPTMLFFLDVLQKARDEFELRKHMKNLHEEHQEKPTFEDELKTYSDEGLTNFNEKLSKEMTGIPLGTPLYSELIHQHNALTDEMLERDLIDIPF
;
A
#
# COMPACT_ATOMS: atom_id res chain seq x y z
N MET A 1 2.71 26.83 19.93
CA MET A 1 4.14 26.89 19.57
C MET A 1 4.23 27.23 18.09
N GLN A 2 4.72 28.45 17.78
CA GLN A 2 4.90 28.86 16.38
C GLN A 2 6.12 28.14 15.80
N TYR A 3 5.90 27.17 14.93
CA TYR A 3 6.93 26.62 14.04
C TYR A 3 7.11 27.54 12.83
N SER A 4 7.63 28.76 13.07
CA SER A 4 7.81 29.77 12.03
C SER A 4 9.17 29.72 11.32
N ASN A 5 10.01 28.72 11.59
CA ASN A 5 11.20 28.41 10.81
C ASN A 5 11.29 26.90 10.68
N ALA A 6 11.08 26.38 9.47
CA ALA A 6 11.36 25.00 9.12
C ALA A 6 12.88 24.77 9.14
N GLU A 7 13.51 24.70 10.32
CA GLU A 7 14.79 24.05 10.45
C GLU A 7 14.63 22.64 9.89
N LYS A 8 15.53 22.24 8.99
CA LYS A 8 15.53 20.89 8.40
C LYS A 8 15.71 19.89 9.54
N LEU A 9 14.60 19.26 9.95
CA LEU A 9 14.66 18.20 10.94
C LEU A 9 15.40 16.99 10.33
N PRO A 10 16.31 16.34 11.08
CA PRO A 10 16.89 15.09 10.64
C PRO A 10 15.82 14.00 10.47
N TYR A 11 15.87 13.29 9.36
CA TYR A 11 14.94 12.19 9.06
C TYR A 11 15.62 11.10 8.22
N ALA A 12 15.01 9.92 8.21
CA ALA A 12 15.37 8.84 7.29
C ALA A 12 14.09 8.15 6.80
N SER A 13 13.89 8.14 5.50
CA SER A 13 12.77 7.46 4.84
C SER A 13 13.14 6.03 4.48
N GLY A 14 12.16 5.12 4.46
CA GLY A 14 12.42 3.75 4.09
C GLY A 14 11.19 2.87 4.01
N ILE A 15 11.47 1.58 3.96
CA ILE A 15 10.50 0.50 4.08
C ILE A 15 10.94 -0.36 5.26
N ASP A 16 10.08 -0.52 6.27
CA ASP A 16 10.41 -1.25 7.51
C ASP A 16 10.07 -2.75 7.41
N ALA A 17 9.15 -3.12 6.52
CA ALA A 17 8.80 -4.50 6.23
C ALA A 17 8.27 -4.68 4.81
N LEU A 18 8.61 -5.81 4.19
CA LEU A 18 8.11 -6.22 2.88
C LEU A 18 7.79 -7.71 2.89
N TYR A 19 6.49 -8.05 2.71
CA TYR A 19 6.02 -9.43 2.69
C TYR A 19 5.41 -9.75 1.35
N TYR A 20 5.78 -10.90 0.80
CA TYR A 20 5.29 -11.32 -0.49
C TYR A 20 5.19 -12.84 -0.61
N PHE A 21 4.46 -13.30 -1.60
CA PHE A 21 4.53 -14.68 -2.06
C PHE A 21 5.52 -14.79 -3.22
N ALA A 22 6.08 -15.97 -3.41
CA ALA A 22 6.75 -16.32 -4.64
C ALA A 22 5.98 -17.46 -5.30
N GLN A 23 5.77 -17.34 -6.60
CA GLN A 23 5.12 -18.39 -7.38
C GLN A 23 6.12 -19.54 -7.57
N SER A 24 5.71 -20.76 -7.21
CA SER A 24 6.53 -21.96 -7.37
C SER A 24 6.87 -22.21 -8.83
N GLY A 25 8.14 -22.58 -9.06
CA GLY A 25 8.65 -23.03 -10.37
C GLY A 25 8.58 -24.54 -10.54
N ALA A 26 9.10 -25.03 -11.67
CA ALA A 26 9.05 -26.44 -12.03
C ALA A 26 9.78 -27.39 -11.05
N PHE A 27 10.74 -26.89 -10.29
CA PHE A 27 11.54 -27.69 -9.34
C PHE A 27 11.08 -27.56 -7.88
N TYR A 28 9.94 -26.91 -7.65
CA TYR A 28 9.46 -26.65 -6.29
C TYR A 28 9.14 -27.94 -5.51
N ASP A 29 8.59 -28.95 -6.16
CA ASP A 29 8.21 -30.21 -5.52
C ASP A 29 9.43 -30.91 -4.93
N ARG A 30 10.55 -30.91 -5.66
CA ARG A 30 11.84 -31.44 -5.17
C ARG A 30 12.35 -30.67 -3.97
N LEU A 31 12.26 -29.33 -4.01
CA LEU A 31 12.66 -28.51 -2.88
C LEU A 31 11.82 -28.85 -1.65
N TYR A 32 10.52 -28.98 -1.82
CA TYR A 32 9.64 -29.27 -0.69
C TYR A 32 9.92 -30.67 -0.09
N GLU A 33 10.11 -31.70 -0.93
CA GLU A 33 10.52 -33.03 -0.49
C GLU A 33 11.86 -32.98 0.27
N ASP A 34 12.85 -32.27 -0.25
CA ASP A 34 14.14 -32.10 0.40
C ASP A 34 14.04 -31.42 1.77
N ILE A 35 13.25 -30.37 1.86
CA ILE A 35 12.92 -29.67 3.13
C ILE A 35 12.34 -30.66 4.14
N ILE A 36 11.36 -31.46 3.75
CA ILE A 36 10.71 -32.42 4.65
C ILE A 36 11.70 -33.51 5.09
N ASN A 37 12.48 -34.06 4.16
CA ASN A 37 13.49 -35.06 4.45
C ASN A 37 14.50 -34.52 5.44
N GLN A 38 15.05 -33.32 5.25
CA GLN A 38 16.02 -32.74 6.19
C GLN A 38 15.41 -32.55 7.59
N ILE A 39 14.15 -32.14 7.70
CA ILE A 39 13.46 -32.03 8.99
C ILE A 39 13.34 -33.39 9.66
N GLU A 40 12.86 -34.40 8.94
CA GLU A 40 12.66 -35.74 9.50
C GLU A 40 13.98 -36.42 9.88
N ASP A 41 15.03 -36.26 9.08
CA ASP A 41 16.38 -36.76 9.39
C ASP A 41 16.93 -36.12 10.69
N LYS A 42 16.76 -34.80 10.87
CA LYS A 42 17.16 -34.12 12.12
C LYS A 42 16.37 -34.63 13.32
N LYS A 43 15.05 -34.80 13.17
CA LYS A 43 14.22 -35.37 14.23
C LYS A 43 14.63 -36.81 14.59
N ALA A 44 14.90 -37.64 13.59
CA ALA A 44 15.39 -39.01 13.81
C ALA A 44 16.76 -39.03 14.52
N TYR A 45 17.65 -38.13 14.11
CA TYR A 45 18.95 -37.96 14.75
C TYR A 45 18.82 -37.58 16.23
N PHE A 46 18.03 -36.58 16.58
CA PHE A 46 17.81 -36.18 17.98
C PHE A 46 17.16 -37.30 18.82
N LYS A 47 16.22 -38.05 18.25
CA LYS A 47 15.64 -39.23 18.89
C LYS A 47 16.68 -40.32 19.19
N SER A 48 17.62 -40.57 18.25
CA SER A 48 18.67 -41.56 18.43
C SER A 48 19.61 -41.19 19.59
N LEU A 49 19.75 -39.89 19.87
CA LEU A 49 20.56 -39.39 21.00
C LEU A 49 19.76 -39.26 22.31
N ASN A 50 18.49 -39.67 22.35
CA ASN A 50 17.56 -39.43 23.45
C ASN A 50 17.51 -37.91 23.84
N TYR A 51 17.72 -37.02 22.87
CA TYR A 51 17.68 -35.56 23.06
C TYR A 51 16.27 -35.03 22.93
N GLN A 52 15.82 -34.29 23.94
CA GLN A 52 14.54 -33.56 23.89
C GLN A 52 14.77 -32.23 23.13
N TYR A 53 14.32 -32.18 21.91
CA TYR A 53 14.48 -31.02 21.02
C TYR A 53 13.21 -30.18 20.91
N ALA A 54 13.39 -28.91 20.59
CA ALA A 54 12.35 -28.03 20.11
C ALA A 54 12.50 -27.79 18.59
N ASP A 55 11.46 -27.28 17.92
CA ASP A 55 11.50 -27.04 16.48
C ASP A 55 12.68 -26.13 16.07
N ASN A 56 13.01 -25.13 16.87
CA ASN A 56 14.13 -24.20 16.62
C ASN A 56 15.52 -24.79 16.81
N ASP A 57 15.67 -26.05 17.26
CA ASP A 57 16.94 -26.80 17.25
C ASP A 57 17.19 -27.38 15.86
N ILE A 58 16.20 -27.43 14.98
CA ILE A 58 16.31 -28.00 13.65
C ILE A 58 16.79 -26.90 12.69
N ILE A 59 18.00 -27.09 12.18
CA ILE A 59 18.61 -26.27 11.14
C ILE A 59 18.66 -27.07 9.86
N ILE A 60 18.14 -26.52 8.77
CA ILE A 60 18.21 -27.09 7.43
C ILE A 60 18.91 -26.13 6.48
N SER A 61 19.38 -26.64 5.34
CA SER A 61 20.02 -25.84 4.31
C SER A 61 19.17 -25.79 3.04
N ILE A 62 18.91 -24.59 2.53
CA ILE A 62 18.22 -24.35 1.26
C ILE A 62 19.17 -23.56 0.35
N ASN A 63 19.57 -24.14 -0.77
CA ASN A 63 20.58 -23.56 -1.68
C ASN A 63 21.91 -23.16 -0.96
N GLY A 64 22.31 -23.92 0.04
CA GLY A 64 23.53 -23.64 0.82
C GLY A 64 23.34 -22.52 1.86
N ILE A 65 22.10 -22.06 2.11
CA ILE A 65 21.77 -21.05 3.10
C ILE A 65 21.04 -21.75 4.27
N ASP A 66 21.64 -21.67 5.47
CA ASP A 66 21.08 -22.27 6.65
C ASP A 66 19.92 -21.46 7.22
N VAL A 67 18.83 -22.14 7.54
CA VAL A 67 17.61 -21.56 8.12
C VAL A 67 17.12 -22.41 9.30
N VAL A 68 16.61 -21.75 10.32
CA VAL A 68 16.12 -22.39 11.55
C VAL A 68 14.63 -22.67 11.41
N TYR A 69 14.23 -23.93 11.56
CA TYR A 69 12.82 -24.33 11.55
C TYR A 69 12.07 -23.74 12.75
N SER A 70 10.89 -23.18 12.52
CA SER A 70 10.05 -22.62 13.57
C SER A 70 8.65 -23.25 13.64
N GLY A 71 8.54 -24.46 13.09
CA GLY A 71 7.31 -25.25 13.14
C GLY A 71 6.36 -25.03 11.96
N MET A 72 5.30 -25.82 11.92
CA MET A 72 4.24 -25.70 10.94
C MET A 72 3.18 -24.74 11.46
N GLY A 73 2.89 -23.68 10.68
CA GLY A 73 1.84 -22.72 10.97
C GLY A 73 0.42 -23.29 10.74
N ARG A 74 -0.59 -22.65 11.32
CA ARG A 74 -2.01 -22.99 11.12
C ARG A 74 -2.47 -22.85 9.66
N ASP A 75 -1.73 -22.08 8.86
CA ASP A 75 -1.92 -21.87 7.43
C ASP A 75 -1.30 -22.99 6.57
N GLY A 76 -0.65 -23.97 7.21
CA GLY A 76 -0.04 -25.14 6.59
C GLY A 76 1.33 -24.86 5.97
N PHE A 77 1.96 -23.73 6.27
CA PHE A 77 3.34 -23.46 5.90
C PHE A 77 4.31 -24.01 6.95
N HIS A 78 5.36 -24.66 6.50
CA HIS A 78 6.57 -24.90 7.30
C HIS A 78 7.38 -23.63 7.31
N TRP A 79 7.57 -23.03 8.49
CA TRP A 79 8.21 -21.73 8.65
C TRP A 79 9.67 -21.87 9.08
N PHE A 80 10.51 -21.01 8.51
CA PHE A 80 11.94 -20.95 8.79
C PHE A 80 12.37 -19.51 9.03
N ASN A 81 13.24 -19.32 10.00
CA ASN A 81 13.83 -18.04 10.32
C ASN A 81 15.29 -18.01 9.80
N HIS A 82 15.60 -16.95 9.09
CA HIS A 82 16.94 -16.48 8.80
C HIS A 82 17.16 -15.15 9.53
N GLU A 83 18.40 -14.73 9.70
CA GLU A 83 18.71 -13.45 10.35
C GLU A 83 17.98 -12.26 9.69
N PHE A 84 17.91 -12.26 8.37
CA PHE A 84 17.40 -11.13 7.56
C PHE A 84 15.97 -11.30 7.05
N PHE A 85 15.43 -12.50 7.08
CA PHE A 85 14.09 -12.78 6.57
C PHE A 85 13.50 -14.02 7.23
N ARG A 86 12.21 -14.18 7.03
CA ARG A 86 11.47 -15.40 7.35
C ARG A 86 10.88 -15.98 6.08
N SER A 87 10.98 -17.28 5.89
CA SER A 87 10.42 -18.00 4.75
C SER A 87 9.42 -19.07 5.18
N GLY A 88 8.42 -19.30 4.37
CA GLY A 88 7.44 -20.36 4.57
C GLY A 88 7.27 -21.18 3.28
N PHE A 89 7.24 -22.48 3.42
CA PHE A 89 7.04 -23.43 2.31
C PHE A 89 5.85 -24.33 2.61
N LYS A 90 4.99 -24.50 1.62
CA LYS A 90 3.74 -25.26 1.74
C LYS A 90 3.71 -26.41 0.76
N ASP A 91 3.12 -27.53 1.21
CA ASP A 91 2.87 -28.71 0.41
C ASP A 91 2.21 -28.33 -0.94
N PRO A 92 2.85 -28.67 -2.08
CA PRO A 92 2.32 -28.33 -3.40
C PRO A 92 0.93 -28.92 -3.66
N GLU A 93 0.63 -30.11 -3.12
CA GLU A 93 -0.68 -30.76 -3.28
C GLU A 93 -1.79 -30.07 -2.49
N LYS A 94 -1.46 -29.31 -1.43
CA LYS A 94 -2.41 -28.63 -0.54
C LYS A 94 -2.59 -27.15 -0.84
N ALA A 95 -1.86 -26.58 -1.80
CA ALA A 95 -1.87 -25.17 -2.10
C ALA A 95 -2.89 -24.80 -3.19
N MET A 96 -4.16 -25.05 -2.98
CA MET A 96 -5.20 -24.91 -4.02
C MET A 96 -5.45 -23.49 -4.54
N ASN A 97 -5.16 -22.43 -3.76
CA ASN A 97 -5.44 -21.03 -4.17
C ASN A 97 -4.42 -20.01 -3.63
N ILE A 98 -3.27 -20.45 -3.14
CA ILE A 98 -2.25 -19.62 -2.51
C ILE A 98 -0.90 -20.09 -3.05
N HIS A 99 -0.02 -19.17 -3.37
CA HIS A 99 1.35 -19.51 -3.74
C HIS A 99 2.05 -20.27 -2.60
N ASN A 100 2.89 -21.23 -2.94
CA ASN A 100 3.47 -22.18 -2.02
C ASN A 100 4.65 -21.63 -1.22
N ILE A 101 5.23 -20.52 -1.65
CA ILE A 101 6.36 -19.88 -1.00
C ILE A 101 5.92 -18.53 -0.45
N ARG A 102 6.29 -18.24 0.79
CA ARG A 102 6.01 -16.95 1.43
C ARG A 102 7.29 -16.38 2.03
N ILE A 103 7.58 -15.12 1.74
CA ILE A 103 8.75 -14.41 2.23
C ILE A 103 8.32 -13.20 3.06
N GLN A 104 9.04 -12.97 4.16
CA GLN A 104 8.86 -11.82 5.05
C GLN A 104 10.23 -11.22 5.31
N LEU A 105 10.59 -10.16 4.62
CA LEU A 105 11.81 -9.41 4.90
C LEU A 105 11.61 -8.62 6.19
N ASN A 106 12.60 -8.65 7.06
CA ASN A 106 12.57 -7.99 8.36
C ASN A 106 13.45 -6.72 8.39
N ALA A 107 13.18 -5.86 9.35
CA ALA A 107 13.93 -4.62 9.52
C ALA A 107 15.44 -4.83 9.68
N VAL A 108 15.88 -5.92 10.36
CA VAL A 108 17.30 -6.22 10.54
C VAL A 108 17.98 -6.39 9.18
N GLY A 109 17.42 -7.22 8.30
CA GLY A 109 17.96 -7.42 6.95
C GLY A 109 17.92 -6.15 6.10
N ILE A 110 16.79 -5.43 6.15
CA ILE A 110 16.59 -4.20 5.36
C ILE A 110 17.61 -3.12 5.75
N TYR A 111 17.80 -2.88 7.04
CA TYR A 111 18.72 -1.83 7.52
C TYR A 111 20.19 -2.26 7.59
N THR A 112 20.50 -3.55 7.43
CA THR A 112 21.90 -4.06 7.41
C THR A 112 22.46 -4.02 5.99
N ILE A 113 21.75 -4.57 5.03
CA ILE A 113 22.28 -4.78 3.66
C ILE A 113 21.55 -3.95 2.61
N GLY A 114 20.48 -3.25 2.96
CA GLY A 114 19.62 -2.51 2.04
C GLY A 114 18.49 -3.38 1.48
N LEU A 115 17.38 -2.74 1.12
CA LEU A 115 16.18 -3.45 0.67
C LEU A 115 16.39 -4.13 -0.68
N LYS A 116 16.96 -3.41 -1.67
CA LYS A 116 17.18 -3.95 -3.01
C LYS A 116 18.17 -5.13 -3.02
N PRO A 117 19.34 -5.06 -2.39
CA PRO A 117 20.24 -6.21 -2.28
C PRO A 117 19.61 -7.39 -1.53
N LEU A 118 18.79 -7.13 -0.50
CA LEU A 118 18.10 -8.18 0.25
C LEU A 118 17.08 -8.92 -0.62
N ILE A 119 16.27 -8.20 -1.39
CA ILE A 119 15.32 -8.79 -2.34
C ILE A 119 16.07 -9.65 -3.37
N GLU A 120 17.16 -9.13 -3.92
CA GLU A 120 17.99 -9.86 -4.88
C GLU A 120 18.60 -11.13 -4.25
N TYR A 121 19.15 -11.02 -3.06
CA TYR A 121 19.69 -12.16 -2.32
C TYR A 121 18.66 -13.26 -2.10
N VAL A 122 17.48 -12.90 -1.59
CA VAL A 122 16.41 -13.88 -1.34
C VAL A 122 15.90 -14.49 -2.65
N ASN A 123 15.65 -13.69 -3.67
CA ASN A 123 15.02 -14.19 -4.89
C ASN A 123 15.99 -14.94 -5.81
N THR A 124 17.29 -14.63 -5.77
CA THR A 124 18.28 -15.26 -6.67
C THR A 124 19.14 -16.31 -5.98
N LYS A 125 19.55 -16.10 -4.72
CA LYS A 125 20.42 -17.02 -3.99
C LYS A 125 19.63 -18.03 -3.17
N PHE A 126 18.64 -17.55 -2.40
CA PHE A 126 17.87 -18.42 -1.52
C PHE A 126 16.79 -19.22 -2.29
N LEU A 127 15.97 -18.56 -3.11
CA LEU A 127 14.90 -19.21 -3.88
C LEU A 127 15.38 -19.77 -5.24
N GLY A 128 16.25 -19.02 -5.94
CA GLY A 128 16.86 -19.45 -7.19
C GLY A 128 15.86 -19.93 -8.25
N GLU A 129 16.06 -21.16 -8.74
CA GLU A 129 15.24 -21.79 -9.79
C GLU A 129 13.91 -22.38 -9.29
N TYR A 130 13.68 -22.37 -7.98
CA TYR A 130 12.44 -22.90 -7.39
C TYR A 130 11.24 -21.97 -7.58
N THR A 131 11.43 -20.78 -8.18
CA THR A 131 10.36 -19.81 -8.44
C THR A 131 10.25 -19.43 -9.89
N MET A 132 9.06 -19.02 -10.32
CA MET A 132 8.80 -18.41 -11.64
C MET A 132 9.15 -16.91 -11.70
N ARG A 133 9.82 -16.36 -10.69
CA ARG A 133 10.16 -14.93 -10.53
C ARG A 133 8.95 -13.99 -10.60
N VAL A 134 7.80 -14.49 -10.18
CA VAL A 134 6.59 -13.68 -9.96
C VAL A 134 6.38 -13.56 -8.45
N PHE A 135 6.37 -12.33 -7.96
CA PHE A 135 6.38 -12.01 -6.52
C PHE A 135 5.16 -11.15 -6.13
N PRO A 136 3.99 -11.78 -5.92
CA PRO A 136 2.79 -11.07 -5.46
C PRO A 136 2.97 -10.49 -4.08
N ILE A 137 2.79 -9.17 -3.93
CA ILE A 137 2.92 -8.50 -2.64
C ILE A 137 1.77 -8.85 -1.69
N THR A 138 2.06 -8.98 -0.39
CA THR A 138 1.05 -9.19 0.65
C THR A 138 1.04 -8.10 1.70
N ARG A 139 2.17 -7.43 1.94
CA ARG A 139 2.29 -6.32 2.87
C ARG A 139 3.52 -5.47 2.53
N ILE A 140 3.38 -4.17 2.65
CA ILE A 140 4.47 -3.21 2.69
C ILE A 140 4.24 -2.24 3.84
N ASP A 141 5.31 -1.95 4.59
CA ASP A 141 5.32 -0.92 5.63
C ASP A 141 6.26 0.19 5.16
N VAL A 142 5.67 1.29 4.70
CA VAL A 142 6.44 2.49 4.32
C VAL A 142 6.57 3.40 5.53
N ASN A 143 7.78 3.90 5.81
CA ASN A 143 8.04 4.60 7.05
C ASN A 143 9.03 5.76 6.93
N MET A 144 8.91 6.70 7.85
CA MET A 144 9.88 7.78 8.06
C MET A 144 10.26 7.85 9.54
N PHE A 145 11.54 7.70 9.83
CA PHE A 145 12.09 8.08 11.12
C PHE A 145 12.35 9.59 11.11
N ILE A 146 11.88 10.29 12.13
CA ILE A 146 12.06 11.73 12.23
C ILE A 146 12.49 12.12 13.65
N GLN A 147 13.45 13.02 13.74
CA GLN A 147 13.92 13.57 15.01
C GLN A 147 12.95 14.65 15.47
N HIS A 148 11.85 14.21 16.05
CA HIS A 148 10.76 15.04 16.56
C HIS A 148 10.05 14.34 17.73
N ASP A 149 9.54 15.11 18.69
CA ASP A 149 8.82 14.57 19.85
C ASP A 149 7.31 14.69 19.69
N PHE A 150 6.65 13.56 19.42
CA PHE A 150 5.18 13.46 19.31
C PHE A 150 4.47 13.20 20.64
N LYS A 151 5.11 13.42 21.79
CA LYS A 151 4.48 13.18 23.11
C LYS A 151 3.16 13.92 23.33
N TYR A 152 2.96 15.03 22.63
CA TYR A 152 1.74 15.87 22.71
C TYR A 152 0.59 15.35 21.86
N LEU A 153 0.79 14.31 21.03
CA LEU A 153 -0.22 13.82 20.10
C LEU A 153 -1.46 13.31 20.83
N LYS A 154 -2.62 13.84 20.44
CA LYS A 154 -3.93 13.50 20.99
C LYS A 154 -4.88 13.09 19.85
N LYS A 155 -5.95 12.37 20.22
CA LYS A 155 -6.98 11.93 19.26
C LYS A 155 -7.60 13.09 18.49
N GLU A 156 -7.81 14.21 19.15
CA GLU A 156 -8.39 15.42 18.57
C GLU A 156 -7.53 16.01 17.46
N MET A 157 -6.24 15.77 17.48
CA MET A 157 -5.29 16.24 16.45
C MET A 157 -5.28 15.36 15.20
N ILE A 158 -6.01 14.24 15.18
CA ILE A 158 -6.01 13.29 14.07
C ILE A 158 -7.29 13.43 13.25
N LEU A 159 -7.18 13.90 12.02
CA LEU A 159 -8.27 13.94 11.05
C LEU A 159 -8.20 12.73 10.14
N SER A 160 -9.13 11.81 10.28
CA SER A 160 -9.22 10.59 9.49
C SER A 160 -10.66 10.10 9.38
N LYS A 161 -10.98 9.41 8.27
CA LYS A 161 -12.21 8.62 8.15
C LYS A 161 -12.14 7.28 8.90
N LYS A 162 -10.96 6.89 9.41
CA LYS A 162 -10.78 5.68 10.23
C LYS A 162 -11.29 5.96 11.63
N GLN A 163 -12.16 5.08 12.13
CA GLN A 163 -12.79 5.24 13.45
C GLN A 163 -12.00 4.57 14.57
N THR A 164 -11.14 3.60 14.23
CA THR A 164 -10.36 2.87 15.21
C THR A 164 -9.10 3.65 15.56
N HIS A 165 -8.99 4.03 16.83
CA HIS A 165 -7.82 4.68 17.41
C HIS A 165 -7.44 3.95 18.68
N SER A 166 -6.15 3.74 18.91
CA SER A 166 -5.62 3.25 20.18
C SER A 166 -4.26 3.87 20.46
N ALA A 167 -3.93 4.04 21.73
CA ALA A 167 -2.65 4.56 22.15
C ALA A 167 -2.09 3.71 23.28
N ASN A 168 -0.79 3.42 23.23
CA ASN A 168 -0.03 2.89 24.35
C ASN A 168 0.71 4.06 25.01
N ILE A 169 0.46 4.23 26.29
CA ILE A 169 1.01 5.33 27.09
C ILE A 169 1.81 4.72 28.23
N GLY A 170 3.09 5.07 28.31
CA GLY A 170 3.94 4.70 29.43
C GLY A 170 3.78 5.69 30.57
N GLU A 171 3.68 5.18 31.80
CA GLU A 171 3.66 6.00 33.02
C GLU A 171 5.10 6.16 33.55
N ARG A 172 5.47 7.40 33.83
CA ARG A 172 6.76 7.76 34.47
C ARG A 172 6.50 8.70 35.66
N SER A 173 7.47 8.80 36.54
CA SER A 173 7.45 9.78 37.65
C SER A 173 7.26 11.21 37.18
N SER A 174 7.60 11.53 35.94
CA SER A 174 7.43 12.84 35.29
C SER A 174 6.10 13.01 34.53
N GLY A 175 5.20 12.02 34.55
CA GLY A 175 3.91 12.01 33.85
C GLY A 175 3.79 10.93 32.78
N TYR A 176 2.75 11.06 31.95
CA TYR A 176 2.47 10.11 30.88
C TYR A 176 3.29 10.44 29.62
N GLU A 177 3.85 9.42 29.00
CA GLU A 177 4.60 9.54 27.76
C GLU A 177 3.97 8.65 26.68
N LEU A 178 3.66 9.23 25.52
CA LEU A 178 3.16 8.46 24.37
C LEU A 178 4.25 7.51 23.87
N GLU A 179 3.96 6.23 23.89
CA GLU A 179 4.84 5.19 23.31
C GLU A 179 4.47 4.88 21.88
N THR A 180 3.20 4.64 21.62
CA THR A 180 2.68 4.33 20.29
C THR A 180 1.27 4.85 20.13
N TYR A 181 0.98 5.43 18.98
CA TYR A 181 -0.35 5.80 18.55
C TYR A 181 -0.72 5.04 17.28
N TYR A 182 -1.91 4.42 17.27
CA TYR A 182 -2.44 3.66 16.15
C TYR A 182 -3.68 4.33 15.58
N VAL A 183 -3.78 4.43 14.24
CA VAL A 183 -4.98 4.92 13.53
C VAL A 183 -5.37 3.92 12.46
N GLY A 184 -6.57 3.39 12.56
CA GLY A 184 -7.09 2.37 11.65
C GLY A 184 -6.84 0.95 12.14
N LYS A 185 -7.00 0.00 11.25
CA LYS A 185 -6.75 -1.44 11.41
C LYS A 185 -6.52 -2.03 10.02
N LYS A 186 -6.07 -3.28 9.96
CA LYS A 186 -5.97 -4.00 8.69
C LYS A 186 -7.21 -3.77 7.82
N PRO A 187 -7.05 -3.55 6.51
CA PRO A 187 -5.82 -3.69 5.73
C PRO A 187 -4.94 -2.43 5.63
N PHE A 188 -5.26 -1.33 6.33
CA PHE A 188 -4.51 -0.08 6.32
C PHE A 188 -4.44 0.53 7.72
N LEU A 189 -3.23 0.73 8.22
CA LEU A 189 -2.94 1.16 9.59
C LEU A 189 -1.80 2.18 9.60
N LEU A 190 -1.96 3.31 10.30
CA LEU A 190 -0.88 4.20 10.68
C LEU A 190 -0.40 3.86 12.09
N ARG A 191 0.91 3.82 12.27
CA ARG A 191 1.60 3.76 13.56
C ARG A 191 2.52 4.98 13.70
N ILE A 192 2.41 5.70 14.82
CA ILE A 192 3.37 6.73 15.23
C ILE A 192 3.91 6.29 16.57
N TYR A 193 5.20 5.97 16.64
CA TYR A 193 5.76 5.43 17.87
C TYR A 193 7.19 5.90 18.15
N ASN A 194 7.52 5.97 19.46
CA ASN A 194 8.84 6.33 19.94
C ASN A 194 9.84 5.21 19.65
N LYS A 195 10.62 5.36 18.57
CA LYS A 195 11.59 4.36 18.12
C LYS A 195 12.72 4.15 19.10
N ARG A 196 13.15 5.22 19.75
CA ARG A 196 14.19 5.12 20.80
C ARG A 196 13.74 4.21 21.95
N LYS A 197 12.46 4.31 22.35
CA LYS A 197 11.90 3.47 23.41
C LYS A 197 11.74 2.02 22.98
N GLU A 198 11.27 1.80 21.78
CA GLU A 198 11.18 0.44 21.19
C GLU A 198 12.55 -0.23 21.15
N LEU A 199 13.60 0.51 20.80
CA LEU A 199 14.95 -0.03 20.75
C LEU A 199 15.50 -0.45 22.13
N GLN A 200 15.05 0.13 23.25
CA GLN A 200 15.49 -0.26 24.59
C GLN A 200 15.14 -1.73 24.92
N THR A 201 14.08 -2.25 24.33
CA THR A 201 13.62 -3.64 24.52
C THR A 201 14.04 -4.59 23.38
N ALA A 202 14.66 -4.04 22.33
CA ALA A 202 15.13 -4.82 21.19
C ALA A 202 16.43 -5.59 21.52
N SER A 203 16.77 -6.58 20.69
CA SER A 203 18.04 -7.30 20.80
C SER A 203 19.24 -6.36 20.61
N ALA A 204 20.38 -6.67 21.23
CA ALA A 204 21.60 -5.87 21.11
C ALA A 204 22.02 -5.67 19.64
N ILE A 205 21.88 -6.70 18.81
CA ILE A 205 22.16 -6.63 17.37
C ILE A 205 21.26 -5.59 16.69
N LYS A 206 19.95 -5.64 16.93
CA LYS A 206 19.01 -4.65 16.35
C LYS A 206 19.31 -3.23 16.83
N GLN A 207 19.65 -3.06 18.11
CA GLN A 207 20.05 -1.76 18.66
C GLN A 207 21.29 -1.18 17.95
N GLU A 208 22.30 -2.01 17.70
CA GLU A 208 23.53 -1.60 17.02
C GLU A 208 23.26 -1.22 15.55
N ILE A 209 22.53 -2.06 14.83
CA ILE A 209 22.15 -1.81 13.43
C ILE A 209 21.40 -0.47 13.31
N MET A 210 20.38 -0.27 14.16
CA MET A 210 19.58 0.95 14.11
C MET A 210 20.39 2.19 14.54
N ARG A 211 21.30 2.06 15.48
CA ARG A 211 22.19 3.15 15.87
C ARG A 211 23.10 3.58 14.72
N ASN A 212 23.68 2.60 14.01
CA ASN A 212 24.49 2.86 12.83
C ASN A 212 23.66 3.50 11.71
N TYR A 213 22.48 2.94 11.42
CA TYR A 213 21.57 3.48 10.41
C TYR A 213 21.17 4.95 10.71
N PHE A 214 20.82 5.26 11.95
CA PHE A 214 20.49 6.63 12.35
C PHE A 214 21.70 7.56 12.22
N GLY A 215 22.88 7.13 12.67
CA GLY A 215 24.09 7.93 12.57
C GLY A 215 24.46 8.30 11.13
N VAL A 216 24.36 7.35 10.20
CA VAL A 216 24.60 7.59 8.76
C VAL A 216 23.60 8.57 8.17
N ASN A 217 22.34 8.56 8.65
CA ASN A 217 21.29 9.47 8.19
C ASN A 217 21.18 10.77 9.02
N GLY A 218 22.15 11.04 9.89
CA GLY A 218 22.20 12.30 10.65
C GLY A 218 21.22 12.43 11.80
N LEU A 219 20.59 11.31 12.24
CA LEU A 219 19.71 11.30 13.42
C LEU A 219 20.53 11.01 14.68
N ASP A 220 20.37 11.84 15.72
CA ASP A 220 21.00 11.61 17.03
C ASP A 220 20.11 10.73 17.91
N ILE A 221 20.58 9.55 18.26
CA ILE A 221 19.86 8.59 19.13
C ILE A 221 19.63 9.15 20.56
N LYS A 222 20.31 10.22 20.96
CA LYS A 222 20.09 10.86 22.25
C LYS A 222 18.82 11.70 22.29
N GLU A 223 18.39 12.19 21.12
CA GLU A 223 17.18 12.97 20.94
C GLU A 223 15.97 12.07 20.66
N PRO A 224 14.73 12.57 20.84
CA PRO A 224 13.53 11.82 20.49
C PRO A 224 13.49 11.49 19.00
N ILE A 225 13.41 10.20 18.66
CA ILE A 225 13.19 9.72 17.30
C ILE A 225 11.86 8.97 17.27
N PHE A 226 10.95 9.45 16.46
CA PHE A 226 9.67 8.78 16.22
C PHE A 226 9.65 8.14 14.84
N ASN A 227 8.99 6.99 14.75
CA ASN A 227 8.68 6.36 13.47
C ASN A 227 7.24 6.67 13.09
N VAL A 228 7.04 7.23 11.90
CA VAL A 228 5.74 7.38 11.25
C VAL A 228 5.65 6.30 10.18
N GLU A 229 4.78 5.32 10.37
CA GLU A 229 4.75 4.10 9.59
C GLU A 229 3.33 3.77 9.12
N PHE A 230 3.18 3.54 7.83
CA PHE A 230 1.94 3.06 7.23
C PHE A 230 2.07 1.58 6.86
N GLU A 231 1.34 0.73 7.57
CA GLU A 231 1.21 -0.70 7.28
C GLU A 231 0.08 -0.92 6.28
N MET A 232 0.41 -1.47 5.10
CA MET A 232 -0.51 -1.70 4.01
C MET A 232 -0.53 -3.16 3.60
N HIS A 233 -1.70 -3.78 3.69
CA HIS A 233 -1.90 -5.17 3.29
C HIS A 233 -2.45 -5.28 1.86
N ARG A 234 -2.39 -6.50 1.32
CA ARG A 234 -2.78 -6.82 -0.06
C ARG A 234 -4.14 -6.26 -0.46
N GLU A 235 -5.15 -6.33 0.41
CA GLU A 235 -6.50 -5.85 0.10
C GLU A 235 -6.54 -4.34 -0.14
N TYR A 236 -5.70 -3.58 0.57
CA TYR A 236 -5.56 -2.14 0.36
C TYR A 236 -4.76 -1.85 -0.91
N LEU A 237 -3.62 -2.51 -1.12
CA LEU A 237 -2.76 -2.34 -2.29
C LEU A 237 -3.49 -2.64 -3.60
N LYS A 238 -4.31 -3.70 -3.61
CA LYS A 238 -5.16 -4.05 -4.76
C LYS A 238 -6.16 -2.97 -5.15
N THR A 239 -6.56 -2.08 -4.24
CA THR A 239 -7.46 -0.98 -4.60
C THR A 239 -6.81 0.02 -5.55
N PHE A 240 -5.49 -0.02 -5.69
CA PHE A 240 -4.69 0.81 -6.59
C PHE A 240 -4.02 0.01 -7.71
N GLY A 241 -4.43 -1.25 -7.91
CA GLY A 241 -3.82 -2.11 -8.93
C GLY A 241 -2.38 -2.54 -8.63
N ILE A 242 -1.96 -2.43 -7.37
CA ILE A 242 -0.62 -2.85 -6.93
C ILE A 242 -0.69 -4.33 -6.55
N ASP A 243 -0.13 -5.18 -7.39
CA ASP A 243 -0.21 -6.64 -7.24
C ASP A 243 1.14 -7.29 -6.95
N THR A 244 2.25 -6.72 -7.41
CA THR A 244 3.60 -7.26 -7.28
C THR A 244 4.49 -6.44 -6.33
N VAL A 245 5.62 -7.01 -5.97
CA VAL A 245 6.68 -6.31 -5.21
C VAL A 245 7.18 -5.10 -5.99
N ASP A 246 7.44 -5.27 -7.28
CA ASP A 246 7.95 -4.18 -8.12
C ASP A 246 6.96 -3.02 -8.23
N ASP A 247 5.66 -3.32 -8.42
CA ASP A 247 4.61 -2.29 -8.43
C ASP A 247 4.61 -1.48 -7.12
N ALA A 248 4.72 -2.18 -5.97
CA ALA A 248 4.69 -1.53 -4.66
C ALA A 248 5.93 -0.67 -4.41
N LEU A 249 7.11 -1.14 -4.82
CA LEU A 249 8.36 -0.41 -4.65
C LEU A 249 8.43 0.84 -5.52
N GLN A 250 7.96 0.75 -6.77
CA GLN A 250 7.90 1.89 -7.69
C GLN A 250 6.86 2.95 -7.28
N ARG A 251 5.91 2.60 -6.42
CA ARG A 251 4.85 3.50 -5.93
C ARG A 251 4.92 3.79 -4.44
N ALA A 252 6.03 3.45 -3.79
CA ALA A 252 6.17 3.60 -2.36
C ALA A 252 6.05 5.06 -1.89
N GLU A 253 6.60 6.02 -2.65
CA GLU A 253 6.44 7.45 -2.35
C GLU A 253 4.99 7.92 -2.49
N SER A 254 4.33 7.56 -3.59
CA SER A 254 2.91 7.89 -3.81
C SER A 254 2.01 7.26 -2.74
N LEU A 255 2.31 6.02 -2.32
CA LEU A 255 1.61 5.34 -1.22
C LEU A 255 1.76 6.10 0.10
N PHE A 256 2.96 6.55 0.44
CA PHE A 256 3.21 7.31 1.66
C PHE A 256 2.53 8.67 1.63
N LYS A 257 2.73 9.46 0.57
CA LYS A 257 2.14 10.79 0.42
C LYS A 257 0.61 10.76 0.46
N GLN A 258 -0.01 9.83 -0.26
CA GLN A 258 -1.46 9.64 -0.23
C GLN A 258 -1.96 9.20 1.15
N SER A 259 -1.20 8.37 1.86
CA SER A 259 -1.54 7.95 3.22
C SER A 259 -1.53 9.12 4.19
N CYS A 260 -0.59 10.06 4.05
CA CYS A 260 -0.57 11.32 4.79
C CYS A 260 -1.80 12.18 4.51
N ASP A 261 -2.34 12.16 3.28
CA ASP A 261 -3.58 12.87 2.93
C ASP A 261 -4.84 12.19 3.48
N LEU A 262 -4.83 10.87 3.61
CA LEU A 262 -5.95 10.10 4.19
C LEU A 262 -6.03 10.20 5.70
N ILE A 263 -4.89 10.38 6.37
CA ILE A 263 -4.78 10.56 7.82
C ILE A 263 -3.90 11.79 8.04
N LYS A 264 -4.51 12.89 8.49
CA LYS A 264 -3.81 14.17 8.71
C LYS A 264 -3.65 14.45 10.20
N LEU A 265 -2.54 15.03 10.57
CA LEU A 265 -2.38 15.70 11.86
C LEU A 265 -2.77 17.16 11.69
N ILE A 266 -3.72 17.63 12.49
CA ILE A 266 -4.28 18.99 12.39
C ILE A 266 -3.97 19.83 13.63
N ASP A 267 -3.86 21.13 13.41
CA ASP A 267 -3.80 22.09 14.47
C ASP A 267 -5.19 22.37 15.01
N VAL A 268 -5.47 21.87 16.21
CA VAL A 268 -6.77 22.03 16.87
C VAL A 268 -7.02 23.47 17.32
N GLU A 269 -5.96 24.29 17.47
CA GLU A 269 -6.06 25.70 17.86
C GLU A 269 -6.41 26.61 16.67
N SER A 270 -6.27 26.10 15.42
CA SER A 270 -6.62 26.85 14.19
C SER A 270 -8.12 27.00 13.96
N ILE A 271 -8.95 26.29 14.74
CA ILE A 271 -10.42 26.31 14.62
C ILE A 271 -11.10 26.44 15.98
N SER A 272 -12.35 26.91 15.99
CA SER A 272 -13.13 27.01 17.21
C SER A 272 -13.52 25.61 17.76
N GLU A 273 -13.75 25.51 19.07
CA GLU A 273 -14.21 24.27 19.73
C GLU A 273 -15.51 23.73 19.10
N LYS A 274 -16.43 24.58 18.69
CA LYS A 274 -17.66 24.21 17.96
C LYS A 274 -17.33 23.54 16.62
N GLN A 275 -16.32 24.02 15.90
CA GLN A 275 -15.90 23.44 14.62
C GLN A 275 -15.15 22.12 14.85
N LEU A 276 -14.32 22.03 15.90
CA LEU A 276 -13.58 20.82 16.27
C LEU A 276 -14.54 19.64 16.54
N ASN A 277 -15.65 19.89 17.19
CA ASN A 277 -16.67 18.89 17.54
C ASN A 277 -17.72 18.64 16.45
N SER A 278 -17.51 19.16 15.24
CA SER A 278 -18.43 19.02 14.10
C SER A 278 -17.75 18.46 12.85
N CYS A 279 -18.54 18.28 11.78
CA CYS A 279 -18.01 17.91 10.47
C CYS A 279 -17.09 18.99 9.85
N ASN A 280 -17.05 20.20 10.40
CA ASN A 280 -16.16 21.29 9.98
C ASN A 280 -14.71 21.13 10.49
N ARG A 281 -14.40 20.11 11.27
CA ARG A 281 -13.05 19.78 11.70
C ARG A 281 -12.04 19.67 10.54
N LYS A 282 -12.51 19.31 9.34
CA LYS A 282 -11.70 19.27 8.11
C LYS A 282 -11.17 20.65 7.66
N ARG A 283 -11.62 21.76 8.27
CA ARG A 283 -11.13 23.12 8.00
C ARG A 283 -9.93 23.51 8.85
N ALA A 284 -9.55 22.68 9.84
CA ALA A 284 -8.36 22.90 10.63
C ALA A 284 -7.12 22.81 9.74
N ASP A 285 -6.14 23.66 10.04
CA ASP A 285 -4.85 23.66 9.38
C ASP A 285 -4.14 22.34 9.64
N VAL A 286 -3.39 21.83 8.66
CA VAL A 286 -2.52 20.68 8.84
C VAL A 286 -1.28 21.14 9.63
N LEU A 287 -0.85 20.32 10.59
CA LEU A 287 0.36 20.63 11.34
C LEU A 287 1.58 20.71 10.40
N PRO A 288 2.42 21.75 10.51
CA PRO A 288 3.61 21.91 9.65
C PRO A 288 4.53 20.69 9.65
N ILE A 289 4.66 20.01 10.79
CA ILE A 289 5.44 18.77 10.89
C ILE A 289 4.86 17.65 10.01
N TRP A 290 3.53 17.59 9.83
CA TRP A 290 2.91 16.57 9.01
C TRP A 290 3.13 16.83 7.52
N GLU A 291 3.03 18.09 7.09
CA GLU A 291 3.39 18.47 5.73
C GLU A 291 4.88 18.23 5.46
N TYR A 292 5.76 18.57 6.42
CA TYR A 292 7.18 18.27 6.32
C TYR A 292 7.46 16.78 6.10
N ILE A 293 6.81 15.90 6.87
CA ILE A 293 6.92 14.44 6.74
C ILE A 293 6.46 13.99 5.35
N LYS A 294 5.31 14.49 4.88
CA LYS A 294 4.75 14.15 3.57
C LYS A 294 5.66 14.57 2.41
N GLU A 295 6.17 15.79 2.45
CA GLU A 295 6.96 16.37 1.36
C GLU A 295 8.37 15.81 1.27
N ASN A 296 8.97 15.42 2.40
CA ASN A 296 10.35 14.94 2.45
C ASN A 296 10.47 13.42 2.37
N TYR A 297 9.38 12.67 2.29
CA TYR A 297 9.46 11.23 2.10
C TYR A 297 9.96 10.90 0.69
N SER A 298 11.07 10.18 0.61
CA SER A 298 11.65 9.74 -0.67
C SER A 298 12.36 8.40 -0.52
N ILE A 299 12.37 7.60 -1.58
CA ILE A 299 13.08 6.33 -1.70
C ILE A 299 13.95 6.38 -2.96
N THR A 300 15.26 6.38 -2.78
CA THR A 300 16.22 6.52 -3.87
C THR A 300 16.66 5.19 -4.50
N GLU A 301 16.43 4.07 -3.80
CA GLU A 301 16.86 2.74 -4.26
C GLU A 301 16.06 2.23 -5.48
N PHE A 302 14.86 2.76 -5.69
CA PHE A 302 13.94 2.34 -6.75
C PHE A 302 13.46 3.54 -7.55
N MET A 303 13.33 3.35 -8.87
CA MET A 303 12.71 4.36 -9.72
C MET A 303 11.25 4.55 -9.30
N GLN A 304 10.88 5.77 -8.93
CA GLN A 304 9.54 6.09 -8.49
C GLN A 304 8.67 6.55 -9.66
N ILE A 305 7.42 6.12 -9.65
CA ILE A 305 6.39 6.58 -10.58
C ILE A 305 5.62 7.70 -9.87
N ASP A 306 5.85 8.93 -10.30
CA ASP A 306 5.24 10.13 -9.74
C ASP A 306 3.87 10.43 -10.40
N THR A 307 2.99 9.44 -10.38
CA THR A 307 1.60 9.61 -10.78
C THR A 307 0.69 9.39 -9.58
N PRO A 308 -0.38 10.20 -9.42
CA PRO A 308 -1.36 9.98 -8.37
C PRO A 308 -1.88 8.53 -8.38
N LEU A 309 -2.06 7.96 -7.19
CA LEU A 309 -2.65 6.65 -7.06
C LEU A 309 -4.17 6.75 -7.29
N GLU A 310 -4.61 6.26 -8.43
CA GLU A 310 -6.03 6.13 -8.73
C GLU A 310 -6.56 4.79 -8.21
N LYS A 311 -7.77 4.82 -7.65
CA LYS A 311 -8.44 3.58 -7.30
C LYS A 311 -8.87 2.88 -8.57
N VAL A 312 -8.37 1.68 -8.77
CA VAL A 312 -8.91 0.81 -9.80
C VAL A 312 -10.38 0.58 -9.45
N GLU A 313 -11.29 0.99 -10.34
CA GLU A 313 -12.69 0.64 -10.19
C GLU A 313 -12.76 -0.87 -10.01
N LYS A 314 -13.26 -1.31 -8.87
CA LYS A 314 -13.60 -2.72 -8.73
C LYS A 314 -14.71 -2.97 -9.75
N ILE A 315 -14.33 -3.50 -10.92
CA ILE A 315 -15.27 -4.29 -11.68
C ILE A 315 -15.62 -5.44 -10.72
N SER A 316 -16.73 -5.28 -10.02
CA SER A 316 -17.21 -6.17 -8.96
C SER A 316 -17.73 -7.50 -9.55
N PHE A 317 -16.98 -8.08 -10.50
CA PHE A 317 -17.22 -9.37 -11.11
C PHE A 317 -16.15 -10.39 -10.74
N ARG A 318 -15.93 -10.59 -9.44
CA ARG A 318 -15.39 -11.85 -8.93
C ARG A 318 -16.21 -12.30 -7.72
N PHE A 319 -17.51 -12.43 -7.92
CA PHE A 319 -18.19 -13.54 -7.27
C PHE A 319 -17.64 -14.79 -7.98
N SER A 320 -16.73 -15.51 -7.32
CA SER A 320 -16.40 -16.83 -7.83
C SER A 320 -17.71 -17.63 -7.83
N LEU A 321 -17.91 -18.49 -8.81
CA LEU A 321 -19.06 -19.42 -8.82
C LEU A 321 -19.17 -20.15 -7.47
N GLN A 322 -18.05 -20.42 -6.79
CA GLN A 322 -18.00 -21.00 -5.45
C GLN A 322 -18.55 -20.08 -4.35
N ASP A 323 -18.32 -18.77 -4.41
CA ASP A 323 -18.86 -17.83 -3.42
C ASP A 323 -20.35 -17.58 -3.66
N ALA A 324 -20.78 -17.59 -4.93
CA ALA A 324 -22.20 -17.60 -5.29
C ALA A 324 -22.88 -18.87 -4.77
N GLU A 325 -22.30 -20.04 -4.98
CA GLU A 325 -22.81 -21.32 -4.50
C GLU A 325 -22.93 -21.36 -2.95
N LYS A 326 -21.90 -20.90 -2.22
CA LYS A 326 -21.94 -20.78 -0.76
C LYS A 326 -23.05 -19.84 -0.29
N SER A 327 -23.23 -18.71 -0.96
CA SER A 327 -24.27 -17.74 -0.62
C SER A 327 -25.67 -18.29 -0.87
N ILE A 328 -25.88 -18.97 -2.02
CA ILE A 328 -27.13 -19.63 -2.39
C ILE A 328 -27.42 -20.76 -1.38
N LYS A 329 -26.45 -21.63 -1.08
CA LYS A 329 -26.62 -22.69 -0.05
C LYS A 329 -27.06 -22.11 1.29
N LYS A 330 -26.47 -21.01 1.73
CA LYS A 330 -26.82 -20.35 2.99
C LYS A 330 -28.26 -19.83 3.00
N VAL A 331 -28.72 -19.27 1.89
CA VAL A 331 -30.11 -18.80 1.74
C VAL A 331 -31.08 -19.99 1.73
N ILE A 332 -30.79 -21.02 0.96
CA ILE A 332 -31.61 -22.25 0.88
C ILE A 332 -31.72 -22.91 2.26
N THR A 333 -30.60 -23.06 2.99
CA THR A 333 -30.60 -23.63 4.35
C THR A 333 -31.50 -22.84 5.29
N ARG A 334 -31.49 -21.50 5.23
CA ARG A 334 -32.37 -20.66 6.04
C ARG A 334 -33.84 -20.84 5.68
N LEU A 335 -34.17 -20.96 4.40
CA LEU A 335 -35.56 -21.22 3.94
C LEU A 335 -36.05 -22.57 4.46
N ILE A 336 -35.22 -23.61 4.38
CA ILE A 336 -35.55 -24.96 4.88
C ILE A 336 -35.77 -24.94 6.41
N ILE A 337 -34.89 -24.26 7.17
CA ILE A 337 -35.04 -24.15 8.66
C ILE A 337 -36.35 -23.47 9.02
N HIS A 338 -36.84 -22.52 8.23
CA HIS A 338 -38.11 -21.83 8.48
C HIS A 338 -39.33 -22.51 7.86
N GLN A 339 -39.20 -23.78 7.48
CA GLN A 339 -40.26 -24.62 6.87
C GLN A 339 -40.84 -24.06 5.56
N ASN A 340 -40.13 -23.19 4.88
CA ASN A 340 -40.47 -22.74 3.55
C ASN A 340 -39.63 -23.54 2.55
N GLU A 341 -40.15 -24.64 2.06
CA GLU A 341 -39.50 -25.40 0.98
C GLU A 341 -39.63 -24.62 -0.33
N PRO A 342 -38.54 -24.00 -0.82
CA PRO A 342 -38.61 -23.26 -2.08
C PRO A 342 -38.74 -24.22 -3.27
N THR A 343 -39.77 -24.03 -4.07
CA THR A 343 -39.97 -24.79 -5.32
C THR A 343 -38.98 -24.30 -6.39
N MET A 344 -38.74 -25.14 -7.41
CA MET A 344 -37.95 -24.75 -8.58
C MET A 344 -38.52 -23.49 -9.26
N LEU A 345 -39.85 -23.32 -9.26
CA LEU A 345 -40.52 -22.14 -9.81
C LEU A 345 -40.16 -20.87 -9.01
N PHE A 346 -40.04 -20.96 -7.69
CA PHE A 346 -39.58 -19.84 -6.86
C PHE A 346 -38.14 -19.39 -7.25
N PHE A 347 -37.24 -20.34 -7.46
CA PHE A 347 -35.87 -19.98 -7.88
C PHE A 347 -35.82 -19.37 -9.27
N LEU A 348 -36.63 -19.87 -10.22
CA LEU A 348 -36.73 -19.31 -11.55
C LEU A 348 -37.30 -17.89 -11.53
N ASP A 349 -38.32 -17.62 -10.72
CA ASP A 349 -38.90 -16.29 -10.53
C ASP A 349 -37.88 -15.30 -9.92
N VAL A 350 -37.13 -15.73 -8.90
CA VAL A 350 -36.06 -14.91 -8.28
C VAL A 350 -34.94 -14.61 -9.28
N LEU A 351 -34.53 -15.61 -10.07
CA LEU A 351 -33.51 -15.42 -11.10
C LEU A 351 -33.98 -14.46 -12.19
N GLN A 352 -35.24 -14.57 -12.63
CA GLN A 352 -35.80 -13.66 -13.64
C GLN A 352 -35.84 -12.23 -13.12
N LYS A 353 -36.35 -12.01 -11.90
CA LYS A 353 -36.36 -10.69 -11.24
C LYS A 353 -34.98 -10.09 -11.09
N ALA A 354 -33.99 -10.89 -10.68
CA ALA A 354 -32.60 -10.44 -10.55
C ALA A 354 -32.01 -10.03 -11.91
N ARG A 355 -32.36 -10.76 -13.00
CA ARG A 355 -31.94 -10.44 -14.37
C ARG A 355 -32.57 -9.14 -14.85
N ASP A 356 -33.88 -8.97 -14.63
CA ASP A 356 -34.62 -7.75 -15.02
C ASP A 356 -34.09 -6.52 -14.29
N GLU A 357 -33.78 -6.66 -12.98
CA GLU A 357 -33.17 -5.58 -12.20
C GLU A 357 -31.75 -5.25 -12.68
N PHE A 358 -30.96 -6.25 -13.07
CA PHE A 358 -29.62 -6.04 -13.62
C PHE A 358 -29.69 -5.29 -14.96
N GLU A 359 -30.56 -5.68 -15.89
CA GLU A 359 -30.74 -5.02 -17.19
C GLU A 359 -31.25 -3.58 -17.00
N LEU A 360 -32.15 -3.35 -16.05
CA LEU A 360 -32.63 -2.02 -15.73
C LEU A 360 -31.49 -1.11 -15.20
N ARG A 361 -30.66 -1.63 -14.28
CA ARG A 361 -29.51 -0.87 -13.74
C ARG A 361 -28.49 -0.56 -14.84
N LYS A 362 -28.23 -1.52 -15.74
CA LYS A 362 -27.34 -1.33 -16.88
C LYS A 362 -27.88 -0.25 -17.84
N HIS A 363 -29.17 -0.28 -18.10
CA HIS A 363 -29.81 0.77 -18.92
C HIS A 363 -29.74 2.15 -18.27
N MET A 364 -30.01 2.25 -16.96
CA MET A 364 -29.91 3.49 -16.21
C MET A 364 -28.46 4.02 -16.16
N LYS A 365 -27.47 3.15 -16.09
CA LYS A 365 -26.04 3.55 -16.12
C LYS A 365 -25.68 4.10 -17.51
N ASN A 366 -26.09 3.44 -18.58
CA ASN A 366 -25.84 3.92 -19.94
C ASN A 366 -26.53 5.27 -20.20
N LEU A 367 -27.78 5.49 -19.74
CA LEU A 367 -28.45 6.77 -19.80
C LEU A 367 -27.74 7.86 -19.01
N HIS A 368 -27.12 7.53 -17.87
CA HIS A 368 -26.34 8.47 -17.07
C HIS A 368 -25.00 8.82 -17.75
N GLU A 369 -24.38 7.86 -18.43
CA GLU A 369 -23.16 8.06 -19.21
C GLU A 369 -23.44 8.82 -20.52
N GLU A 370 -24.61 8.62 -21.17
CA GLU A 370 -25.06 9.38 -22.33
C GLU A 370 -25.47 10.83 -22.00
N HIS A 371 -25.87 11.13 -20.75
CA HIS A 371 -26.20 12.48 -20.29
C HIS A 371 -25.04 13.22 -19.60
N GLN A 372 -23.91 12.59 -19.37
CA GLN A 372 -22.64 13.26 -19.10
C GLN A 372 -21.95 13.51 -20.46
N GLU A 373 -22.44 14.51 -21.20
CA GLU A 373 -21.65 15.10 -22.26
C GLU A 373 -20.30 15.51 -21.64
N LYS A 374 -19.23 14.86 -22.07
CA LYS A 374 -17.89 15.36 -21.76
C LYS A 374 -17.86 16.77 -22.34
N PRO A 375 -17.41 17.77 -21.56
CA PRO A 375 -17.26 19.11 -22.10
C PRO A 375 -16.50 19.01 -23.41
N THR A 376 -17.03 19.64 -24.45
CA THR A 376 -16.31 19.72 -25.72
C THR A 376 -15.07 20.58 -25.54
N PHE A 377 -14.12 20.48 -26.46
CA PHE A 377 -12.93 21.33 -26.40
C PHE A 377 -13.30 22.82 -26.38
N GLU A 378 -14.36 23.19 -27.10
CA GLU A 378 -14.95 24.54 -27.09
C GLU A 378 -15.47 24.94 -25.70
N ASP A 379 -16.09 24.02 -24.96
CA ASP A 379 -16.55 24.27 -23.59
C ASP A 379 -15.38 24.44 -22.61
N GLU A 380 -14.29 23.70 -22.82
CA GLU A 380 -13.06 23.85 -22.02
C GLU A 380 -12.42 25.22 -22.27
N LEU A 381 -12.35 25.71 -23.52
CA LEU A 381 -11.77 27.01 -23.86
C LEU A 381 -12.47 28.16 -23.14
N LYS A 382 -13.78 28.09 -22.95
CA LYS A 382 -14.55 29.09 -22.20
C LYS A 382 -14.14 29.24 -20.73
N THR A 383 -13.48 28.25 -20.17
CA THR A 383 -12.98 28.27 -18.78
C THR A 383 -11.63 28.94 -18.61
N TYR A 384 -10.90 29.19 -19.72
CA TYR A 384 -9.58 29.80 -19.68
C TYR A 384 -9.66 31.32 -19.48
N SER A 385 -8.69 31.89 -18.78
CA SER A 385 -8.49 33.33 -18.75
C SER A 385 -7.93 33.83 -20.10
N ASP A 386 -8.07 35.12 -20.39
CA ASP A 386 -7.57 35.70 -21.63
C ASP A 386 -6.06 35.50 -21.80
N GLU A 387 -5.30 35.64 -20.74
CA GLU A 387 -3.86 35.30 -20.72
C GLU A 387 -3.63 33.81 -20.96
N GLY A 388 -4.49 32.95 -20.42
CA GLY A 388 -4.46 31.51 -20.64
C GLY A 388 -4.68 31.12 -22.10
N LEU A 389 -5.65 31.74 -22.76
CA LEU A 389 -5.93 31.54 -24.20
C LEU A 389 -4.77 32.01 -25.08
N THR A 390 -4.18 33.16 -24.78
CA THR A 390 -3.02 33.69 -25.51
C THR A 390 -1.81 32.76 -25.40
N ASN A 391 -1.50 32.29 -24.19
CA ASN A 391 -0.39 31.34 -23.95
C ASN A 391 -0.64 29.99 -24.66
N PHE A 392 -1.90 29.54 -24.68
CA PHE A 392 -2.28 28.30 -25.33
C PHE A 392 -2.16 28.40 -26.85
N ASN A 393 -2.56 29.55 -27.43
CA ASN A 393 -2.41 29.82 -28.87
C ASN A 393 -0.93 29.81 -29.31
N GLU A 394 -0.03 30.44 -28.53
CA GLU A 394 1.41 30.40 -28.82
C GLU A 394 1.96 28.97 -28.75
N LYS A 395 1.54 28.17 -27.80
CA LYS A 395 1.96 26.79 -27.66
C LYS A 395 1.50 25.94 -28.83
N LEU A 396 0.23 26.05 -29.19
CA LEU A 396 -0.37 25.28 -30.28
C LEU A 396 0.24 25.62 -31.62
N SER A 397 0.49 26.92 -31.89
CA SER A 397 1.18 27.38 -33.09
C SER A 397 2.60 26.82 -33.18
N LYS A 398 3.35 26.73 -32.09
CA LYS A 398 4.68 26.10 -32.04
C LYS A 398 4.60 24.60 -32.31
N GLU A 399 3.64 23.90 -31.73
CA GLU A 399 3.43 22.46 -31.93
C GLU A 399 3.07 22.14 -33.39
N MET A 400 2.31 22.99 -34.07
CA MET A 400 1.98 22.83 -35.49
C MET A 400 3.18 23.05 -36.41
N THR A 401 4.18 23.80 -35.94
CA THR A 401 5.39 24.10 -36.74
C THR A 401 6.27 22.86 -36.80
N GLY A 402 6.31 22.22 -37.96
CA GLY A 402 7.14 21.02 -38.21
C GLY A 402 6.33 19.72 -38.38
N ILE A 403 5.02 19.74 -38.19
CA ILE A 403 4.15 18.59 -38.47
C ILE A 403 3.80 18.58 -39.97
N PRO A 404 3.98 17.46 -40.70
CA PRO A 404 3.65 17.40 -42.12
C PRO A 404 2.15 17.61 -42.39
N LEU A 405 1.86 18.44 -43.37
CA LEU A 405 0.49 18.68 -43.85
C LEU A 405 -0.20 17.38 -44.26
N GLY A 406 -1.47 17.19 -43.83
CA GLY A 406 -2.26 16.05 -44.22
C GLY A 406 -2.10 14.80 -43.31
N THR A 407 -1.35 14.89 -42.22
CA THR A 407 -1.32 13.84 -41.19
C THR A 407 -2.57 13.95 -40.30
N PRO A 408 -3.07 12.81 -39.69
CA PRO A 408 -4.18 12.86 -38.75
C PRO A 408 -3.93 13.84 -37.59
N LEU A 409 -2.69 13.86 -37.06
CA LEU A 409 -2.29 14.77 -35.99
C LEU A 409 -2.38 16.25 -36.42
N TYR A 410 -1.97 16.58 -37.65
CA TYR A 410 -2.08 17.94 -38.20
C TYR A 410 -3.54 18.38 -38.33
N SER A 411 -4.43 17.46 -38.74
CA SER A 411 -5.86 17.72 -38.87
C SER A 411 -6.52 17.98 -37.50
N GLU A 412 -6.10 17.24 -36.47
CA GLU A 412 -6.57 17.44 -35.09
C GLU A 412 -6.11 18.78 -34.53
N LEU A 413 -4.85 19.14 -34.68
CA LEU A 413 -4.29 20.42 -34.22
C LEU A 413 -4.90 21.63 -34.96
N ILE A 414 -5.22 21.52 -36.25
CA ILE A 414 -5.95 22.55 -37.00
C ILE A 414 -7.35 22.74 -36.42
N HIS A 415 -8.04 21.67 -36.08
CA HIS A 415 -9.38 21.80 -35.49
C HIS A 415 -9.31 22.52 -34.13
N GLN A 416 -8.37 22.15 -33.28
CA GLN A 416 -8.14 22.83 -32.00
C GLN A 416 -7.73 24.31 -32.19
N HIS A 417 -6.87 24.61 -33.16
CA HIS A 417 -6.45 25.98 -33.46
C HIS A 417 -7.62 26.85 -33.96
N ASN A 418 -8.49 26.30 -34.80
CA ASN A 418 -9.67 27.04 -35.28
C ASN A 418 -10.64 27.35 -34.14
N ALA A 419 -10.96 26.36 -33.30
CA ALA A 419 -11.83 26.56 -32.13
C ALA A 419 -11.27 27.60 -31.14
N LEU A 420 -9.94 27.55 -30.90
CA LEU A 420 -9.24 28.55 -30.09
C LEU A 420 -9.26 29.95 -30.72
N THR A 421 -9.09 30.05 -32.04
CA THR A 421 -9.17 31.31 -32.77
C THR A 421 -10.56 31.91 -32.69
N ASP A 422 -11.60 31.10 -32.84
CA ASP A 422 -12.99 31.54 -32.72
C ASP A 422 -13.29 32.09 -31.31
N GLU A 423 -12.88 31.41 -30.26
CA GLU A 423 -13.04 31.86 -28.86
C GLU A 423 -12.23 33.15 -28.57
N MET A 424 -11.01 33.29 -29.13
CA MET A 424 -10.21 34.51 -28.97
C MET A 424 -10.80 35.69 -29.74
N LEU A 425 -11.45 35.45 -30.87
CA LEU A 425 -12.19 36.47 -31.63
C LEU A 425 -13.44 36.94 -30.89
N GLU A 426 -14.18 35.99 -30.27
CA GLU A 426 -15.37 36.32 -29.46
C GLU A 426 -15.01 37.19 -28.24
N ARG A 427 -13.78 37.13 -27.77
CA ARG A 427 -13.27 37.92 -26.64
C ARG A 427 -12.48 39.15 -27.04
N ASP A 428 -12.43 39.51 -28.31
CA ASP A 428 -11.65 40.65 -28.85
C ASP A 428 -10.11 40.57 -28.52
N LEU A 429 -9.58 39.35 -28.41
CA LEU A 429 -8.15 39.12 -28.10
C LEU A 429 -7.24 39.13 -29.35
N ILE A 430 -7.81 38.95 -30.52
CA ILE A 430 -7.11 39.01 -31.82
C ILE A 430 -7.97 39.74 -32.83
N ASP A 431 -7.32 40.47 -33.73
CA ASP A 431 -7.95 41.12 -34.89
C ASP A 431 -7.85 40.25 -36.14
N ILE A 432 -8.89 40.18 -36.94
CA ILE A 432 -8.80 39.58 -38.29
C ILE A 432 -8.12 40.61 -39.22
N PRO A 433 -6.95 40.29 -39.76
CA PRO A 433 -6.39 41.19 -40.79
C PRO A 433 -7.28 41.13 -42.02
N PHE A 434 -7.81 42.27 -42.43
CA PHE A 434 -8.58 42.47 -43.67
C PHE A 434 -7.73 42.22 -44.91
#